data_b588f5510336fb8ddc0829355d9c5609
#
_entry.id   b588f5510336fb8ddc0829355d9c5609
#
_cell.length_a   1.000
_cell.length_b   1.000
_cell.length_c   1.000
_cell.angle_alpha   90.00
_cell.angle_beta   90.00
_cell.angle_gamma   90.00
#
_symmetry.space_group_name_H-M   'P 1'
#
loop_
_entity.id
_entity.type
_entity.pdbx_description
1 polymer ?
#
loop_
_entity_poly.entity_id
_entity_poly.type
_entity_poly.pdbx_seq_one_letter_code
_entity_poly.pdbx_strand_id
1 'polypeptide(L)'
;SAVEDFMIANTYLEGSYSEIYPNISQDEEGMKKMFKQFSFPCGVPSHCAPETPGSINEGGELGYSIAHAFGAVFDNPDLIATVIVGDGEAETGPLATSWQSNKFLNPITDGAVLPVLNLNGYKISNPTIFSRISHEEIESYFVGCGWEPIFVEGDDPMTMHKLMAEAMDQAVEKIKAIQENARKNNDPERPKWPMIVLRTPKGWTGPKVVDGQQIEGSFRAHQVPITMEKPEEHLPLLKSWLESYRPEELFDEKGTLIPELAELAPKGDARMGAD
;
A
#
# COMPACT_ATOMS: atom_id res chain seq x y z
N SER A 1 6.69 7.06 -3.40
CA SER A 1 6.45 5.69 -3.91
C SER A 1 4.95 5.43 -3.96
N ALA A 2 4.51 4.40 -4.69
CA ALA A 2 3.08 4.09 -4.84
C ALA A 2 2.34 3.82 -3.50
N VAL A 3 3.06 3.48 -2.44
CA VAL A 3 2.49 3.24 -1.11
C VAL A 3 2.08 4.54 -0.42
N GLU A 4 2.83 5.60 -0.61
CA GLU A 4 2.51 6.91 -0.01
C GLU A 4 1.27 7.51 -0.63
N ASP A 5 1.21 7.48 -1.95
CA ASP A 5 0.04 7.98 -2.68
C ASP A 5 -1.22 7.20 -2.28
N PHE A 6 -1.09 5.90 -2.04
CA PHE A 6 -2.18 5.06 -1.55
C PHE A 6 -2.68 5.51 -0.17
N MET A 7 -1.79 5.69 0.81
CA MET A 7 -2.18 6.08 2.17
C MET A 7 -2.82 7.47 2.19
N ILE A 8 -2.17 8.46 1.58
CA ILE A 8 -2.65 9.84 1.56
C ILE A 8 -3.97 9.97 0.81
N ALA A 9 -4.10 9.31 -0.36
CA ALA A 9 -5.33 9.35 -1.13
C ALA A 9 -6.51 8.77 -0.36
N ASN A 10 -6.34 7.61 0.26
CA ASN A 10 -7.42 6.97 1.02
C ASN A 10 -7.80 7.77 2.26
N THR A 11 -6.85 8.26 3.05
CA THR A 11 -7.15 9.09 4.24
C THR A 11 -7.76 10.44 3.87
N TYR A 12 -7.41 11.01 2.70
CA TYR A 12 -8.07 12.19 2.17
C TYR A 12 -9.52 11.88 1.76
N LEU A 13 -9.74 10.80 1.00
CA LEU A 13 -11.08 10.44 0.51
C LEU A 13 -12.05 10.05 1.65
N GLU A 14 -11.57 9.38 2.69
CA GLU A 14 -12.40 9.05 3.86
C GLU A 14 -12.61 10.21 4.84
N GLY A 15 -11.87 11.32 4.68
CA GLY A 15 -11.98 12.53 5.47
C GLY A 15 -11.02 12.67 6.65
N SER A 16 -10.33 11.62 7.07
CA SER A 16 -9.38 11.67 8.21
C SER A 16 -8.28 12.68 8.00
N TYR A 17 -7.76 12.80 6.78
CA TYR A 17 -6.70 13.77 6.48
C TYR A 17 -7.14 15.21 6.73
N SER A 18 -8.34 15.59 6.26
CA SER A 18 -8.89 16.94 6.44
C SER A 18 -9.36 17.21 7.87
N GLU A 19 -9.68 16.17 8.64
CA GLU A 19 -10.01 16.28 10.07
C GLU A 19 -8.78 16.70 10.88
N ILE A 20 -7.62 16.06 10.63
CA ILE A 20 -6.34 16.37 11.29
C ILE A 20 -5.70 17.65 10.73
N TYR A 21 -5.83 17.88 9.43
CA TYR A 21 -5.30 19.06 8.74
C TYR A 21 -6.44 19.90 8.13
N PRO A 22 -7.16 20.72 8.93
CA PRO A 22 -8.38 21.43 8.48
C PRO A 22 -8.14 22.46 7.37
N ASN A 23 -6.88 22.85 7.15
CA ASN A 23 -6.50 23.73 6.02
C ASN A 23 -6.48 23.01 4.67
N ILE A 24 -6.60 21.68 4.67
CA ILE A 24 -6.72 20.82 3.48
C ILE A 24 -8.17 20.34 3.42
N SER A 25 -9.03 21.14 2.80
CA SER A 25 -10.45 20.80 2.61
C SER A 25 -10.62 19.70 1.54
N GLN A 26 -11.74 18.97 1.62
CA GLN A 26 -12.08 17.93 0.62
C GLN A 26 -12.76 18.57 -0.61
N ASP A 27 -12.04 19.47 -1.29
CA ASP A 27 -12.47 20.20 -2.48
C ASP A 27 -11.24 20.56 -3.35
N GLU A 28 -11.49 21.24 -4.46
CA GLU A 28 -10.45 21.69 -5.39
C GLU A 28 -9.35 22.51 -4.69
N GLU A 29 -9.72 23.40 -3.79
CA GLU A 29 -8.76 24.27 -3.10
C GLU A 29 -7.90 23.50 -2.09
N GLY A 30 -8.48 22.56 -1.35
CA GLY A 30 -7.74 21.68 -0.46
C GLY A 30 -6.80 20.77 -1.22
N MET A 31 -7.25 20.19 -2.34
CA MET A 31 -6.42 19.34 -3.19
C MET A 31 -5.25 20.11 -3.80
N LYS A 32 -5.48 21.34 -4.29
CA LYS A 32 -4.39 22.21 -4.77
C LYS A 32 -3.35 22.50 -3.71
N LYS A 33 -3.79 22.75 -2.47
CA LYS A 33 -2.88 22.96 -1.33
C LYS A 33 -2.09 21.71 -1.01
N MET A 34 -2.73 20.55 -0.99
CA MET A 34 -2.09 19.27 -0.71
C MET A 34 -0.99 18.97 -1.74
N PHE A 35 -1.27 19.09 -3.04
CA PHE A 35 -0.27 18.92 -4.10
C PHE A 35 0.88 19.95 -3.98
N LYS A 36 0.58 21.19 -3.64
CA LYS A 36 1.58 22.26 -3.49
C LYS A 36 2.51 22.02 -2.30
N GLN A 37 2.05 21.29 -1.29
CA GLN A 37 2.82 20.97 -0.08
C GLN A 37 3.63 19.67 -0.20
N PHE A 38 3.53 18.95 -1.32
CA PHE A 38 4.27 17.70 -1.51
C PHE A 38 5.77 17.93 -1.42
N SER A 39 6.46 17.14 -0.61
CA SER A 39 7.89 17.24 -0.31
C SER A 39 8.33 18.60 0.25
N PHE A 40 7.43 19.36 0.85
CA PHE A 40 7.74 20.63 1.49
C PHE A 40 7.85 20.46 3.00
N PRO A 41 8.73 21.21 3.69
CA PRO A 41 8.81 21.14 5.15
C PRO A 41 7.44 21.39 5.81
N CYS A 42 7.05 20.53 6.73
CA CYS A 42 5.74 20.53 7.41
C CYS A 42 4.53 20.38 6.46
N GLY A 43 4.74 19.90 5.26
CA GLY A 43 3.70 19.55 4.31
C GLY A 43 3.51 18.04 4.17
N VAL A 44 3.06 17.61 2.99
CA VAL A 44 2.91 16.20 2.65
C VAL A 44 4.30 15.56 2.47
N PRO A 45 4.70 14.56 3.27
CA PRO A 45 6.00 13.91 3.12
C PRO A 45 6.10 13.17 1.78
N SER A 46 7.30 13.07 1.24
CA SER A 46 7.57 12.32 0.00
C SER A 46 7.54 10.79 0.20
N HIS A 47 7.62 10.36 1.44
CA HIS A 47 7.48 8.99 1.90
C HIS A 47 6.47 8.96 3.03
N CYS A 48 5.60 7.94 3.03
CA CYS A 48 4.59 7.82 4.06
C CYS A 48 5.23 7.81 5.44
N ALA A 49 4.74 8.67 6.31
CA ALA A 49 5.33 8.92 7.61
C ALA A 49 4.20 9.03 8.65
N PRO A 50 4.51 9.00 9.95
CA PRO A 50 3.49 9.11 11.00
C PRO A 50 2.64 10.38 10.96
N GLU A 51 3.08 11.41 10.24
CA GLU A 51 2.29 12.62 9.97
C GLU A 51 1.10 12.35 9.03
N THR A 52 1.12 11.26 8.27
CA THR A 52 -0.04 10.81 7.50
C THR A 52 -0.98 10.04 8.41
N PRO A 53 -2.23 10.46 8.59
CA PRO A 53 -3.19 9.76 9.47
C PRO A 53 -3.25 8.26 9.16
N GLY A 54 -3.23 7.41 10.19
CA GLY A 54 -3.23 5.96 10.06
C GLY A 54 -1.88 5.30 9.74
N SER A 55 -0.82 6.09 9.51
CA SER A 55 0.53 5.56 9.31
C SER A 55 1.31 5.55 10.62
N ILE A 56 2.00 4.45 10.89
CA ILE A 56 2.87 4.28 12.08
C ILE A 56 4.35 4.12 11.70
N ASN A 57 4.67 4.18 10.41
CA ASN A 57 6.02 3.90 9.92
C ASN A 57 6.55 5.01 9.02
N GLU A 58 7.83 5.31 9.15
CA GLU A 58 8.57 6.17 8.22
C GLU A 58 9.01 5.35 7.00
N GLY A 59 8.28 5.49 5.90
CA GLY A 59 8.45 4.69 4.68
C GLY A 59 9.75 4.94 3.92
N GLY A 60 10.46 6.03 4.21
CA GLY A 60 11.79 6.32 3.66
C GLY A 60 12.90 5.51 4.30
N GLU A 61 12.71 5.04 5.53
CA GLU A 61 13.63 4.18 6.27
C GLU A 61 13.35 2.71 5.96
N LEU A 62 13.93 2.19 4.87
CA LEU A 62 13.65 0.85 4.38
C LEU A 62 14.15 -0.24 5.34
N GLY A 63 13.30 -1.24 5.57
CA GLY A 63 13.65 -2.44 6.31
C GLY A 63 12.96 -2.62 7.66
N TYR A 64 12.17 -1.65 8.12
CA TYR A 64 11.59 -1.66 9.46
C TYR A 64 10.06 -1.76 9.49
N SER A 65 9.39 -1.66 8.34
CA SER A 65 7.92 -1.61 8.27
C SER A 65 7.25 -2.82 8.92
N ILE A 66 7.70 -4.03 8.65
CA ILE A 66 7.16 -5.26 9.27
C ILE A 66 7.40 -5.27 10.79
N ALA A 67 8.60 -4.89 11.24
CA ALA A 67 8.91 -4.87 12.66
C ALA A 67 8.04 -3.86 13.43
N HIS A 68 7.77 -2.68 12.85
CA HIS A 68 6.85 -1.69 13.42
C HIS A 68 5.42 -2.22 13.48
N ALA A 69 4.93 -2.88 12.41
CA ALA A 69 3.61 -3.48 12.40
C ALA A 69 3.46 -4.55 13.50
N PHE A 70 4.47 -5.40 13.71
CA PHE A 70 4.46 -6.35 14.82
C PHE A 70 4.46 -5.67 16.17
N GLY A 71 5.25 -4.60 16.34
CA GLY A 71 5.26 -3.81 17.58
C GLY A 71 3.89 -3.22 17.91
N ALA A 72 3.14 -2.77 16.91
CA ALA A 72 1.81 -2.19 17.11
C ALA A 72 0.75 -3.21 17.54
N VAL A 73 0.89 -4.48 17.15
CA VAL A 73 -0.13 -5.52 17.41
C VAL A 73 0.13 -6.34 18.67
N PHE A 74 1.31 -6.23 19.29
CA PHE A 74 1.55 -6.88 20.57
C PHE A 74 0.61 -6.32 21.66
N ASP A 75 0.00 -7.22 22.45
CA ASP A 75 -0.98 -6.89 23.50
C ASP A 75 -2.20 -6.08 23.00
N ASN A 76 -2.45 -6.10 21.68
CA ASN A 76 -3.58 -5.40 21.06
C ASN A 76 -4.42 -6.38 20.21
N PRO A 77 -5.25 -7.22 20.86
CA PRO A 77 -5.89 -8.38 20.23
C PRO A 77 -6.88 -8.05 19.12
N ASP A 78 -7.38 -6.83 19.06
CA ASP A 78 -8.40 -6.41 18.09
C ASP A 78 -7.80 -5.70 16.86
N LEU A 79 -6.48 -5.43 16.88
CA LEU A 79 -5.81 -4.74 15.79
C LEU A 79 -5.33 -5.70 14.71
N ILE A 80 -5.61 -5.35 13.45
CA ILE A 80 -4.96 -5.91 12.26
C ILE A 80 -4.14 -4.80 11.62
N ALA A 81 -2.81 -4.89 11.71
CA ALA A 81 -1.92 -3.95 11.05
C ALA A 81 -1.60 -4.44 9.64
N THR A 82 -2.06 -3.73 8.62
CA THR A 82 -1.66 -4.00 7.24
C THR A 82 -0.34 -3.29 6.93
N VAL A 83 0.61 -4.01 6.35
CA VAL A 83 1.91 -3.46 5.97
C VAL A 83 2.23 -3.75 4.51
N ILE A 84 2.39 -2.69 3.72
CA ILE A 84 2.78 -2.80 2.31
C ILE A 84 4.30 -2.71 2.22
N VAL A 85 4.90 -3.78 1.71
CA VAL A 85 6.36 -3.92 1.59
C VAL A 85 6.75 -3.95 0.13
N GLY A 86 7.59 -3.02 -0.31
CA GLY A 86 8.19 -3.08 -1.64
C GLY A 86 9.18 -4.26 -1.74
N ASP A 87 9.25 -4.88 -2.91
CA ASP A 87 10.18 -5.99 -3.14
C ASP A 87 11.66 -5.58 -3.02
N GLY A 88 11.98 -4.31 -3.28
CA GLY A 88 13.31 -3.76 -3.01
C GLY A 88 13.60 -3.60 -1.50
N GLU A 89 12.59 -3.21 -0.71
CA GLU A 89 12.69 -3.17 0.75
C GLU A 89 12.84 -4.60 1.33
N ALA A 90 12.10 -5.55 0.78
CA ALA A 90 12.09 -6.94 1.21
C ALA A 90 13.47 -7.62 1.20
N GLU A 91 14.42 -7.10 0.41
CA GLU A 91 15.81 -7.57 0.32
C GLU A 91 16.74 -6.96 1.38
N THR A 92 16.32 -5.93 2.10
CA THR A 92 17.14 -5.32 3.15
C THR A 92 17.35 -6.30 4.30
N GLY A 93 18.52 -6.25 4.94
CA GLY A 93 18.85 -7.18 6.03
C GLY A 93 17.83 -7.17 7.16
N PRO A 94 17.43 -6.01 7.69
CA PRO A 94 16.43 -5.93 8.76
C PRO A 94 15.07 -6.52 8.35
N LEU A 95 14.58 -6.23 7.13
CA LEU A 95 13.29 -6.75 6.70
C LEU A 95 13.33 -8.24 6.39
N ALA A 96 14.39 -8.72 5.75
CA ALA A 96 14.54 -10.15 5.45
C ALA A 96 14.49 -11.01 6.71
N THR A 97 15.00 -10.52 7.85
CA THR A 97 14.86 -11.18 9.16
C THR A 97 13.48 -10.99 9.77
N SER A 98 12.84 -9.85 9.53
CA SER A 98 11.52 -9.51 10.11
C SER A 98 10.38 -10.39 9.60
N TRP A 99 10.52 -11.05 8.45
CA TRP A 99 9.54 -12.04 7.97
C TRP A 99 9.25 -13.15 8.99
N GLN A 100 10.17 -13.39 9.92
CA GLN A 100 10.02 -14.41 10.96
C GLN A 100 9.37 -13.90 12.25
N SER A 101 9.03 -12.60 12.33
CA SER A 101 8.46 -11.99 13.54
C SER A 101 7.08 -12.54 13.91
N ASN A 102 6.36 -13.16 12.97
CA ASN A 102 5.12 -13.89 13.24
C ASN A 102 5.27 -15.00 14.28
N LYS A 103 6.50 -15.45 14.53
CA LYS A 103 6.79 -16.49 15.53
C LYS A 103 6.72 -15.97 16.98
N PHE A 104 6.68 -14.66 17.16
CA PHE A 104 6.53 -14.02 18.46
C PHE A 104 5.08 -13.67 18.81
N LEU A 105 4.16 -13.72 17.83
CA LEU A 105 2.74 -13.45 18.07
C LEU A 105 2.08 -14.59 18.86
N ASN A 106 1.33 -14.20 19.88
CA ASN A 106 0.41 -15.07 20.56
C ASN A 106 -1.02 -14.81 20.03
N PRO A 107 -1.64 -15.76 19.31
CA PRO A 107 -2.95 -15.53 18.70
C PRO A 107 -4.08 -15.33 19.72
N ILE A 108 -3.82 -15.57 21.02
CA ILE A 108 -4.78 -15.33 22.09
C ILE A 108 -4.80 -13.85 22.50
N THR A 109 -3.63 -13.26 22.72
CA THR A 109 -3.47 -11.93 23.36
C THR A 109 -3.11 -10.82 22.38
N ASP A 110 -2.56 -11.17 21.23
CA ASP A 110 -2.05 -10.20 20.27
C ASP A 110 -3.00 -10.02 19.09
N GLY A 111 -2.81 -8.93 18.37
CA GLY A 111 -3.45 -8.70 17.09
C GLY A 111 -2.83 -9.53 15.97
N ALA A 112 -2.94 -9.06 14.75
CA ALA A 112 -2.35 -9.71 13.59
C ALA A 112 -1.68 -8.71 12.65
N VAL A 113 -0.66 -9.16 11.92
CA VAL A 113 -0.04 -8.40 10.84
C VAL A 113 -0.43 -9.05 9.51
N LEU A 114 -0.92 -8.24 8.57
CA LEU A 114 -1.19 -8.65 7.19
C LEU A 114 -0.18 -7.99 6.25
N PRO A 115 0.90 -8.68 5.88
CA PRO A 115 1.83 -8.17 4.89
C PRO A 115 1.26 -8.25 3.47
N VAL A 116 1.48 -7.19 2.71
CA VAL A 116 1.26 -7.14 1.26
C VAL A 116 2.61 -6.88 0.60
N LEU A 117 3.22 -7.90 0.02
CA LEU A 117 4.43 -7.75 -0.76
C LEU A 117 4.09 -7.16 -2.13
N ASN A 118 4.47 -5.91 -2.37
CA ASN A 118 4.34 -5.25 -3.67
C ASN A 118 5.50 -5.66 -4.58
N LEU A 119 5.30 -6.76 -5.31
CA LEU A 119 6.30 -7.36 -6.18
C LEU A 119 6.19 -6.78 -7.59
N ASN A 120 6.85 -5.66 -7.82
CA ASN A 120 6.88 -5.01 -9.14
C ASN A 120 8.15 -5.31 -9.95
N GLY A 121 9.12 -6.02 -9.36
CA GLY A 121 10.30 -6.56 -10.02
C GLY A 121 11.53 -5.67 -10.02
N TYR A 122 11.44 -4.40 -9.61
CA TYR A 122 12.56 -3.46 -9.72
C TYR A 122 12.78 -2.61 -8.47
N LYS A 123 14.04 -2.43 -8.13
CA LYS A 123 14.55 -1.34 -7.28
C LYS A 123 14.66 -0.03 -8.10
N ILE A 124 15.49 0.90 -7.65
CA ILE A 124 15.72 2.19 -8.34
C ILE A 124 16.22 1.98 -9.77
N SER A 125 17.15 1.06 -9.99
CA SER A 125 17.78 0.82 -11.31
C SER A 125 18.00 -0.65 -11.65
N ASN A 126 17.75 -1.56 -10.72
CA ASN A 126 18.05 -2.97 -10.87
C ASN A 126 16.85 -3.86 -10.54
N PRO A 127 16.73 -5.05 -11.15
CA PRO A 127 15.76 -6.06 -10.75
C PRO A 127 15.98 -6.51 -9.30
N THR A 128 14.91 -6.88 -8.64
CA THR A 128 14.93 -7.44 -7.28
C THR A 128 15.25 -8.94 -7.28
N ILE A 129 15.58 -9.50 -6.14
CA ILE A 129 15.79 -10.95 -5.99
C ILE A 129 14.48 -11.69 -6.30
N PHE A 130 13.36 -11.24 -5.75
CA PHE A 130 12.06 -11.89 -5.98
C PHE A 130 11.61 -11.85 -7.45
N SER A 131 12.12 -10.92 -8.27
CA SER A 131 11.86 -10.94 -9.71
C SER A 131 12.70 -11.95 -10.49
N ARG A 132 13.71 -12.55 -9.85
CA ARG A 132 14.67 -13.49 -10.46
C ARG A 132 14.39 -14.95 -10.12
N ILE A 133 13.48 -15.20 -9.21
CA ILE A 133 13.11 -16.55 -8.74
C ILE A 133 11.69 -16.89 -9.18
N SER A 134 11.38 -18.18 -9.22
CA SER A 134 10.07 -18.65 -9.66
C SER A 134 8.97 -18.39 -8.63
N HIS A 135 7.72 -18.55 -9.07
CA HIS A 135 6.56 -18.47 -8.18
C HIS A 135 6.67 -19.49 -7.03
N GLU A 136 7.05 -20.73 -7.35
CA GLU A 136 7.18 -21.81 -6.38
C GLU A 136 8.31 -21.56 -5.37
N GLU A 137 9.39 -20.90 -5.79
CA GLU A 137 10.46 -20.50 -4.87
C GLU A 137 10.01 -19.38 -3.91
N ILE A 138 9.23 -18.40 -4.40
CA ILE A 138 8.65 -17.34 -3.56
C ILE A 138 7.69 -17.97 -2.54
N GLU A 139 6.80 -18.86 -2.99
CA GLU A 139 5.87 -19.57 -2.11
C GLU A 139 6.63 -20.36 -1.03
N SER A 140 7.62 -21.15 -1.43
CA SER A 140 8.43 -21.95 -0.52
C SER A 140 9.18 -21.09 0.50
N TYR A 141 9.68 -19.94 0.11
CA TYR A 141 10.36 -18.98 0.98
C TYR A 141 9.41 -18.48 2.08
N PHE A 142 8.23 -17.99 1.71
CA PHE A 142 7.29 -17.45 2.69
C PHE A 142 6.64 -18.52 3.57
N VAL A 143 6.36 -19.71 3.00
CA VAL A 143 5.91 -20.87 3.78
C VAL A 143 6.95 -21.26 4.83
N GLY A 144 8.24 -21.24 4.48
CA GLY A 144 9.34 -21.50 5.42
C GLY A 144 9.44 -20.43 6.52
N CYS A 145 9.08 -19.18 6.23
CA CYS A 145 8.99 -18.12 7.22
C CYS A 145 7.73 -18.18 8.10
N GLY A 146 6.78 -19.08 7.82
CA GLY A 146 5.55 -19.25 8.62
C GLY A 146 4.35 -18.46 8.09
N TRP A 147 4.38 -18.09 6.81
CA TRP A 147 3.28 -17.43 6.11
C TRP A 147 2.52 -18.41 5.19
N GLU A 148 1.32 -18.00 4.82
CA GLU A 148 0.54 -18.62 3.77
C GLU A 148 0.27 -17.54 2.70
N PRO A 149 1.06 -17.52 1.62
CA PRO A 149 0.95 -16.50 0.59
C PRO A 149 -0.29 -16.70 -0.28
N ILE A 150 -1.02 -15.62 -0.50
CA ILE A 150 -2.12 -15.48 -1.45
C ILE A 150 -1.59 -14.64 -2.60
N PHE A 151 -1.55 -15.19 -3.80
CA PHE A 151 -1.01 -14.49 -4.97
C PHE A 151 -2.11 -13.75 -5.72
N VAL A 152 -1.85 -12.47 -5.98
CA VAL A 152 -2.67 -11.59 -6.82
C VAL A 152 -1.76 -11.07 -7.93
N GLU A 153 -1.91 -11.59 -9.15
CA GLU A 153 -0.96 -11.36 -10.24
C GLU A 153 -1.67 -10.95 -11.51
N GLY A 154 -1.16 -9.93 -12.19
CA GLY A 154 -1.69 -9.47 -13.47
C GLY A 154 -1.44 -7.99 -13.75
N ASP A 155 -2.11 -7.47 -14.78
CA ASP A 155 -1.97 -6.10 -15.28
C ASP A 155 -3.29 -5.47 -15.76
N ASP A 156 -4.40 -6.23 -15.80
CA ASP A 156 -5.71 -5.65 -16.07
C ASP A 156 -6.33 -5.05 -14.81
N PRO A 157 -6.59 -3.73 -14.75
CA PRO A 157 -6.99 -3.06 -13.52
C PRO A 157 -8.27 -3.62 -12.88
N MET A 158 -9.30 -3.94 -13.69
CA MET A 158 -10.56 -4.41 -13.15
C MET A 158 -10.48 -5.85 -12.64
N THR A 159 -9.73 -6.69 -13.32
CA THR A 159 -9.43 -8.05 -12.87
C THR A 159 -8.63 -8.03 -11.58
N MET A 160 -7.56 -7.22 -11.53
CA MET A 160 -6.72 -7.09 -10.34
C MET A 160 -7.47 -6.54 -9.13
N HIS A 161 -8.37 -5.58 -9.35
CA HIS A 161 -9.22 -5.05 -8.29
C HIS A 161 -10.10 -6.14 -7.66
N LYS A 162 -10.73 -6.99 -8.46
CA LYS A 162 -11.54 -8.11 -7.98
C LYS A 162 -10.70 -9.15 -7.24
N LEU A 163 -9.58 -9.56 -7.82
CA LEU A 163 -8.67 -10.53 -7.20
C LEU A 163 -8.13 -10.02 -5.86
N MET A 164 -7.80 -8.71 -5.78
CA MET A 164 -7.32 -8.12 -4.53
C MET A 164 -8.42 -8.06 -3.47
N ALA A 165 -9.65 -7.71 -3.84
CA ALA A 165 -10.78 -7.73 -2.92
C ALA A 165 -11.01 -9.13 -2.35
N GLU A 166 -11.04 -10.16 -3.21
CA GLU A 166 -11.17 -11.57 -2.79
C GLU A 166 -10.02 -12.01 -1.88
N ALA A 167 -8.78 -11.62 -2.20
CA ALA A 167 -7.60 -11.94 -1.40
C ALA A 167 -7.64 -11.27 -0.01
N MET A 168 -8.09 -10.01 0.06
CA MET A 168 -8.26 -9.29 1.33
C MET A 168 -9.33 -9.95 2.21
N ASP A 169 -10.48 -10.29 1.66
CA ASP A 169 -11.54 -10.99 2.38
C ASP A 169 -11.05 -12.33 2.92
N GLN A 170 -10.41 -13.13 2.06
CA GLN A 170 -9.83 -14.42 2.44
C GLN A 170 -8.78 -14.27 3.55
N ALA A 171 -7.90 -13.28 3.47
CA ALA A 171 -6.87 -13.03 4.48
C ALA A 171 -7.49 -12.64 5.84
N VAL A 172 -8.45 -11.72 5.84
CA VAL A 172 -9.12 -11.27 7.06
C VAL A 172 -9.95 -12.37 7.70
N GLU A 173 -10.70 -13.15 6.91
CA GLU A 173 -11.44 -14.32 7.42
C GLU A 173 -10.50 -15.33 8.06
N LYS A 174 -9.37 -15.60 7.44
CA LYS A 174 -8.36 -16.52 7.98
C LYS A 174 -7.75 -16.01 9.28
N ILE A 175 -7.40 -14.73 9.37
CA ILE A 175 -6.90 -14.10 10.60
C ILE A 175 -7.92 -14.28 11.72
N LYS A 176 -9.19 -13.93 11.47
CA LYS A 176 -10.27 -14.07 12.45
C LYS A 176 -10.45 -15.52 12.90
N ALA A 177 -10.46 -16.46 11.97
CA ALA A 177 -10.60 -17.88 12.29
C ALA A 177 -9.45 -18.39 13.18
N ILE A 178 -8.20 -17.98 12.90
CA ILE A 178 -7.03 -18.30 13.73
C ILE A 178 -7.21 -17.77 15.14
N GLN A 179 -7.55 -16.47 15.29
CA GLN A 179 -7.70 -15.82 16.59
C GLN A 179 -8.89 -16.40 17.39
N GLU A 180 -10.03 -16.62 16.75
CA GLU A 180 -11.20 -17.22 17.38
C GLU A 180 -10.91 -18.64 17.89
N ASN A 181 -10.26 -19.46 17.08
CA ASN A 181 -9.88 -20.82 17.48
C ASN A 181 -8.91 -20.80 18.66
N ALA A 182 -7.88 -19.97 18.61
CA ALA A 182 -6.88 -19.85 19.68
C ALA A 182 -7.52 -19.39 20.99
N ARG A 183 -8.34 -18.36 20.95
CA ARG A 183 -9.02 -17.78 22.13
C ARG A 183 -10.04 -18.73 22.73
N LYS A 184 -10.85 -19.39 21.89
CA LYS A 184 -11.86 -20.36 22.35
C LYS A 184 -11.26 -21.57 23.03
N ASN A 185 -10.15 -22.07 22.50
CA ASN A 185 -9.52 -23.30 22.99
C ASN A 185 -8.35 -23.03 23.96
N ASN A 186 -8.03 -21.75 24.20
CA ASN A 186 -6.84 -21.33 24.95
C ASN A 186 -5.56 -21.97 24.38
N ASP A 187 -5.45 -21.98 23.06
CA ASP A 187 -4.39 -22.66 22.32
C ASP A 187 -3.39 -21.64 21.79
N PRO A 188 -2.18 -21.56 22.34
CA PRO A 188 -1.13 -20.64 21.89
C PRO A 188 -0.30 -21.20 20.74
N GLU A 189 -0.71 -22.31 20.10
CA GLU A 189 0.04 -22.87 18.97
C GLU A 189 0.22 -21.85 17.86
N ARG A 190 1.43 -21.80 17.33
CA ARG A 190 1.78 -20.86 16.26
C ARG A 190 1.10 -21.23 14.95
N PRO A 191 0.17 -20.42 14.44
CA PRO A 191 -0.46 -20.66 13.16
C PRO A 191 0.46 -20.26 12.00
N LYS A 192 0.06 -20.62 10.79
CA LYS A 192 0.51 -19.94 9.57
C LYS A 192 -0.42 -18.76 9.30
N TRP A 193 0.14 -17.58 9.34
CA TRP A 193 -0.61 -16.34 9.06
C TRP A 193 -0.71 -16.09 7.55
N PRO A 194 -1.82 -15.53 7.06
CA PRO A 194 -1.91 -15.15 5.66
C PRO A 194 -1.04 -13.95 5.35
N MET A 195 -0.57 -13.88 4.11
CA MET A 195 0.03 -12.68 3.50
C MET A 195 -0.38 -12.60 2.03
N ILE A 196 -0.31 -11.42 1.44
CA ILE A 196 -0.62 -11.22 0.03
C ILE A 196 0.67 -10.94 -0.74
N VAL A 197 0.84 -11.57 -1.90
CA VAL A 197 1.87 -11.26 -2.89
C VAL A 197 1.19 -10.60 -4.08
N LEU A 198 1.29 -9.27 -4.15
CA LEU A 198 0.72 -8.46 -5.23
C LEU A 198 1.79 -8.28 -6.31
N ARG A 199 1.62 -8.95 -7.45
CA ARG A 199 2.56 -8.91 -8.56
C ARG A 199 1.99 -8.16 -9.75
N THR A 200 2.54 -6.97 -10.00
CA THR A 200 2.15 -6.08 -11.09
C THR A 200 3.39 -5.52 -11.80
N PRO A 201 3.27 -5.04 -13.05
CA PRO A 201 4.37 -4.32 -13.68
C PRO A 201 4.75 -3.06 -12.87
N LYS A 202 6.04 -2.75 -12.76
CA LYS A 202 6.46 -1.48 -12.15
C LYS A 202 5.93 -0.30 -12.95
N GLY A 203 5.38 0.71 -12.26
CA GLY A 203 4.72 1.84 -12.91
C GLY A 203 3.40 1.50 -13.57
N TRP A 204 2.78 0.42 -13.13
CA TRP A 204 1.47 -0.05 -13.60
C TRP A 204 0.43 1.07 -13.59
N THR A 205 -0.38 1.14 -14.66
CA THR A 205 -1.32 2.20 -15.00
C THR A 205 -0.69 3.55 -15.39
N GLY A 206 0.61 3.69 -15.29
CA GLY A 206 1.34 4.87 -15.75
C GLY A 206 1.58 4.89 -17.26
N PRO A 207 2.31 5.89 -17.77
CA PRO A 207 2.65 5.94 -19.18
C PRO A 207 3.51 4.75 -19.59
N LYS A 208 3.16 4.09 -20.69
CA LYS A 208 3.93 2.92 -21.17
C LYS A 208 5.26 3.32 -21.77
N VAL A 209 5.28 4.42 -22.52
CA VAL A 209 6.46 4.93 -23.23
C VAL A 209 6.52 6.44 -23.10
N VAL A 210 7.70 6.99 -22.79
CA VAL A 210 8.00 8.42 -22.79
C VAL A 210 9.32 8.62 -23.54
N ASP A 211 9.39 9.57 -24.46
CA ASP A 211 10.56 9.87 -25.29
C ASP A 211 11.16 8.62 -25.98
N GLY A 212 10.30 7.70 -26.42
CA GLY A 212 10.71 6.45 -27.04
C GLY A 212 11.30 5.41 -26.09
N GLN A 213 11.30 5.67 -24.79
CA GLN A 213 11.79 4.75 -23.75
C GLN A 213 10.62 4.05 -23.06
N GLN A 214 10.73 2.74 -22.87
CA GLN A 214 9.76 1.98 -22.08
C GLN A 214 9.84 2.40 -20.61
N ILE A 215 8.70 2.80 -20.04
CA ILE A 215 8.54 3.20 -18.64
C ILE A 215 7.88 2.06 -17.84
N GLU A 216 6.61 1.74 -18.16
CA GLU A 216 5.91 0.65 -17.47
C GLU A 216 6.67 -0.67 -17.62
N GLY A 217 6.77 -1.44 -16.53
CA GLY A 217 7.50 -2.70 -16.51
C GLY A 217 9.03 -2.54 -16.56
N SER A 218 9.55 -1.36 -16.29
CA SER A 218 10.99 -1.10 -16.24
C SER A 218 11.39 -0.28 -15.01
N PHE A 219 12.70 -0.25 -14.71
CA PHE A 219 13.26 0.57 -13.62
C PHE A 219 12.99 2.08 -13.82
N ARG A 220 12.76 2.53 -15.06
CA ARG A 220 12.50 3.93 -15.37
C ARG A 220 11.23 4.47 -14.73
N ALA A 221 10.27 3.61 -14.43
CA ALA A 221 9.07 3.99 -13.68
C ALA A 221 9.33 4.36 -12.20
N HIS A 222 10.55 4.13 -11.70
CA HIS A 222 10.93 4.59 -10.35
C HIS A 222 11.18 6.10 -10.29
N GLN A 223 11.70 6.65 -11.36
CA GLN A 223 11.93 8.09 -11.52
C GLN A 223 10.62 8.79 -11.94
N VAL A 224 10.61 10.13 -11.93
CA VAL A 224 9.49 10.89 -12.48
C VAL A 224 9.44 10.60 -13.99
N PRO A 225 8.41 9.89 -14.48
CA PRO A 225 8.41 9.42 -15.86
C PRO A 225 8.22 10.54 -16.89
N ILE A 226 7.58 11.64 -16.48
CA ILE A 226 7.31 12.80 -17.31
C ILE A 226 7.89 14.04 -16.61
N THR A 227 8.86 14.69 -17.22
CA THR A 227 9.48 15.93 -16.70
C THR A 227 8.99 17.13 -17.49
N MET A 228 9.14 18.35 -16.94
CA MET A 228 8.80 19.59 -17.63
C MET A 228 9.98 20.18 -18.41
N GLU A 229 10.98 19.38 -18.74
CA GLU A 229 12.11 19.82 -19.60
C GLU A 229 11.67 20.09 -21.03
N LYS A 230 10.61 19.38 -21.48
CA LYS A 230 9.97 19.56 -22.81
C LYS A 230 8.48 19.80 -22.64
N PRO A 231 8.05 20.95 -22.12
CA PRO A 231 6.66 21.16 -21.71
C PRO A 231 5.66 21.03 -22.87
N GLU A 232 6.05 21.38 -24.10
CA GLU A 232 5.18 21.29 -25.28
C GLU A 232 4.84 19.82 -25.65
N GLU A 233 5.76 18.88 -25.38
CA GLU A 233 5.57 17.46 -25.63
C GLU A 233 5.00 16.74 -24.41
N HIS A 234 5.51 17.07 -23.21
CA HIS A 234 5.23 16.32 -21.99
C HIS A 234 3.93 16.74 -21.30
N LEU A 235 3.51 18.02 -21.40
CA LEU A 235 2.26 18.45 -20.78
C LEU A 235 1.02 17.77 -21.38
N PRO A 236 0.88 17.63 -22.70
CA PRO A 236 -0.21 16.86 -23.29
C PRO A 236 -0.19 15.38 -22.88
N LEU A 237 0.99 14.77 -22.78
CA LEU A 237 1.15 13.40 -22.35
C LEU A 237 0.74 13.20 -20.88
N LEU A 238 1.19 14.10 -20.00
CA LEU A 238 0.80 14.10 -18.59
C LEU A 238 -0.71 14.27 -18.45
N LYS A 239 -1.29 15.22 -19.19
CA LYS A 239 -2.74 15.45 -19.18
C LYS A 239 -3.51 14.20 -19.61
N SER A 240 -3.12 13.59 -20.76
CA SER A 240 -3.75 12.38 -21.25
C SER A 240 -3.64 11.21 -20.26
N TRP A 241 -2.51 11.07 -19.57
CA TRP A 241 -2.34 10.06 -18.54
C TRP A 241 -3.29 10.29 -17.36
N LEU A 242 -3.32 11.51 -16.80
CA LEU A 242 -4.21 11.82 -15.66
C LEU A 242 -5.69 11.71 -16.04
N GLU A 243 -6.08 12.15 -17.25
CA GLU A 243 -7.46 11.99 -17.76
C GLU A 243 -7.86 10.53 -17.98
N SER A 244 -6.89 9.61 -18.18
CA SER A 244 -7.18 8.18 -18.32
C SER A 244 -7.78 7.54 -17.05
N TYR A 245 -7.60 8.18 -15.89
CA TYR A 245 -8.22 7.78 -14.63
C TYR A 245 -9.66 8.27 -14.47
N ARG A 246 -10.15 9.08 -15.40
CA ARG A 246 -11.53 9.62 -15.43
C ARG A 246 -11.96 10.27 -14.12
N PRO A 247 -11.20 11.28 -13.63
CA PRO A 247 -11.51 11.94 -12.36
C PRO A 247 -12.90 12.57 -12.31
N GLU A 248 -13.46 12.91 -13.47
CA GLU A 248 -14.82 13.45 -13.62
C GLU A 248 -15.93 12.45 -13.23
N GLU A 249 -15.63 11.17 -13.12
CA GLU A 249 -16.55 10.16 -12.61
C GLU A 249 -16.50 10.04 -11.08
N LEU A 250 -15.48 10.62 -10.46
CA LEU A 250 -15.26 10.53 -9.01
C LEU A 250 -15.59 11.84 -8.30
N PHE A 251 -15.38 12.97 -8.96
CA PHE A 251 -15.49 14.29 -8.36
C PHE A 251 -16.45 15.19 -9.13
N ASP A 252 -17.17 16.05 -8.41
CA ASP A 252 -17.99 17.09 -8.98
C ASP A 252 -17.16 18.29 -9.51
N GLU A 253 -17.83 19.30 -10.07
CA GLU A 253 -17.18 20.51 -10.61
C GLU A 253 -16.41 21.33 -9.55
N LYS A 254 -16.63 21.07 -8.26
CA LYS A 254 -15.91 21.71 -7.15
C LYS A 254 -14.75 20.87 -6.62
N GLY A 255 -14.51 19.70 -7.22
CA GLY A 255 -13.50 18.75 -6.77
C GLY A 255 -13.91 18.00 -5.50
N THR A 256 -15.18 17.97 -5.18
CA THR A 256 -15.73 17.21 -4.05
C THR A 256 -16.09 15.81 -4.53
N LEU A 257 -15.77 14.79 -3.72
CA LEU A 257 -16.17 13.40 -4.02
C LEU A 257 -17.69 13.31 -4.17
N ILE A 258 -18.18 12.67 -5.22
CA ILE A 258 -19.62 12.52 -5.45
C ILE A 258 -20.28 11.75 -4.30
N PRO A 259 -21.53 12.08 -3.92
CA PRO A 259 -22.20 11.53 -2.74
C PRO A 259 -22.23 10.01 -2.71
N GLU A 260 -22.46 9.36 -3.85
CA GLU A 260 -22.54 7.91 -3.98
C GLU A 260 -21.23 7.21 -3.59
N LEU A 261 -20.09 7.81 -3.90
CA LEU A 261 -18.78 7.30 -3.50
C LEU A 261 -18.44 7.68 -2.06
N ALA A 262 -18.83 8.87 -1.62
CA ALA A 262 -18.63 9.30 -0.23
C ALA A 262 -19.40 8.42 0.77
N GLU A 263 -20.53 7.84 0.36
CA GLU A 263 -21.29 6.88 1.18
C GLU A 263 -20.55 5.55 1.38
N LEU A 264 -19.70 5.15 0.44
CA LEU A 264 -18.89 3.92 0.52
C LEU A 264 -17.68 4.06 1.45
N ALA A 265 -17.27 5.29 1.74
CA ALA A 265 -16.14 5.52 2.64
C ALA A 265 -16.45 5.03 4.06
N PRO A 266 -15.50 4.40 4.76
CA PRO A 266 -15.68 3.99 6.15
C PRO A 266 -16.00 5.19 7.04
N LYS A 267 -16.70 4.96 8.15
CA LYS A 267 -17.16 6.01 9.07
C LYS A 267 -16.66 5.76 10.50
N GLY A 268 -16.44 6.84 11.24
CA GLY A 268 -15.99 6.77 12.63
C GLY A 268 -14.70 5.96 12.77
N ASP A 269 -14.65 5.07 13.75
CA ASP A 269 -13.47 4.25 14.07
C ASP A 269 -13.13 3.17 13.02
N ALA A 270 -13.99 2.99 12.01
CA ALA A 270 -13.69 2.10 10.88
C ALA A 270 -12.80 2.77 9.81
N ARG A 271 -12.53 4.06 9.92
CA ARG A 271 -11.62 4.77 9.00
C ARG A 271 -10.18 4.36 9.26
N MET A 272 -9.39 4.29 8.20
CA MET A 272 -7.98 3.92 8.29
C MET A 272 -7.15 4.94 9.10
N GLY A 273 -7.50 6.21 9.00
CA GLY A 273 -6.82 7.31 9.70
C GLY A 273 -7.56 7.78 10.96
N ALA A 274 -8.48 7.00 11.52
CA ALA A 274 -9.12 7.32 12.80
C ALA A 274 -8.11 7.18 13.95
N ASP A 275 -8.19 8.11 14.94
CA ASP A 275 -7.42 8.06 16.19
C ASP A 275 -8.00 7.04 17.17
#